data_88cf33ae25ad6a8ade598a56d2028dd1
#
_entry.id   88cf33ae25ad6a8ade598a56d2028dd1
#
_cell.length_a   1.000
_cell.length_b   1.000
_cell.length_c   1.000
_cell.angle_alpha   90.00
_cell.angle_beta   90.00
_cell.angle_gamma   90.00
#
_symmetry.space_group_name_H-M   'P 1'
#
loop_
_entity.id
_entity.type
_entity.pdbx_description
1 polymer ?
#
loop_
_entity_poly.entity_id
_entity_poly.type
_entity_poly.pdbx_seq_one_letter_code
_entity_poly.pdbx_strand_id
1 'polypeptide(L)'
;EVILTGGPDSRFIPPYSYTTTRIRGQAGKAYTVKAEYDGHVITSSTVIPDRKELEYIRGEEVMPGKYRIVAGLKDDPSRKDYYKFFVRRVGKDSTYMSSFLGLVNDEVLGDGVSEIAVYNGMSVRENELNQYFEADDIVDVRLSTLDEASWKYWSDFEEIQSLARNPFFPVSNAIKSNVTGGLGYWAGYGSS
;
A
#
# COMPACT_ATOMS: atom_id res chain seq x y z
N GLU A 1 -11.25 -6.89 23.04
CA GLU A 1 -11.37 -5.47 22.67
C GLU A 1 -10.10 -4.72 23.09
N VAL A 2 -9.59 -3.85 22.21
CA VAL A 2 -8.44 -2.99 22.49
C VAL A 2 -8.77 -1.57 22.06
N ILE A 3 -8.61 -0.64 23.00
CA ILE A 3 -8.82 0.79 22.72
C ILE A 3 -7.56 1.37 22.08
N LEU A 4 -7.74 2.08 20.96
CA LEU A 4 -6.68 2.80 20.29
C LEU A 4 -6.43 4.14 20.98
N THR A 5 -5.17 4.54 21.05
CA THR A 5 -4.79 5.85 21.60
C THR A 5 -4.59 6.84 20.45
N GLY A 6 -5.31 7.96 20.49
CA GLY A 6 -5.22 9.05 19.52
C GLY A 6 -4.12 10.04 19.86
N GLY A 7 -3.48 10.60 18.84
CA GLY A 7 -2.47 11.64 18.98
C GLY A 7 -2.07 12.31 17.66
N PRO A 8 -1.50 13.53 17.74
CA PRO A 8 -0.98 14.21 16.56
C PRO A 8 0.18 13.41 15.94
N ASP A 9 0.16 13.28 14.62
CA ASP A 9 1.20 12.61 13.86
C ASP A 9 1.39 13.28 12.50
N SER A 10 2.45 14.08 12.39
CA SER A 10 2.75 14.88 11.19
C SER A 10 3.13 14.05 9.95
N ARG A 11 3.34 12.75 10.11
CA ARG A 11 3.62 11.86 8.98
C ARG A 11 2.39 11.61 8.11
N PHE A 12 1.19 11.83 8.64
CA PHE A 12 -0.09 11.58 7.97
C PHE A 12 -0.83 12.85 7.57
N ILE A 13 -1.84 12.68 6.73
CA ILE A 13 -2.79 13.73 6.35
C ILE A 13 -4.21 13.10 6.48
N PRO A 14 -5.07 13.61 7.38
CA PRO A 14 -4.81 14.65 8.37
C PRO A 14 -3.72 14.25 9.38
N PRO A 15 -3.03 15.19 10.05
CA PRO A 15 -1.89 14.91 10.91
C PRO A 15 -2.31 14.41 12.30
N TYR A 16 -3.03 13.30 12.32
CA TYR A 16 -3.54 12.65 13.52
C TYR A 16 -3.69 11.15 13.30
N SER A 17 -3.32 10.34 14.27
CA SER A 17 -3.45 8.89 14.19
C SER A 17 -3.97 8.26 15.49
N TYR A 18 -4.59 7.09 15.36
CA TYR A 18 -4.99 6.23 16.48
C TYR A 18 -4.20 4.93 16.40
N THR A 19 -3.46 4.61 17.43
CA THR A 19 -2.53 3.47 17.43
C THR A 19 -2.66 2.60 18.69
N THR A 20 -2.14 1.38 18.61
CA THR A 20 -1.95 0.50 19.74
C THR A 20 -0.75 -0.42 19.53
N THR A 21 -0.06 -0.75 20.61
CA THR A 21 0.98 -1.78 20.66
C THR A 21 0.53 -3.02 21.43
N ARG A 22 -0.72 -3.06 21.91
CA ARG A 22 -1.27 -4.15 22.74
C ARG A 22 -1.59 -5.40 21.94
N ILE A 23 -1.77 -5.26 20.63
CA ILE A 23 -2.03 -6.38 19.73
C ILE A 23 -1.07 -6.31 18.54
N ARG A 24 -0.78 -7.48 18.00
CA ARG A 24 -0.12 -7.62 16.70
C ARG A 24 -1.04 -8.38 15.77
N GLY A 25 -1.13 -7.93 14.53
CA GLY A 25 -1.87 -8.62 13.49
C GLY A 25 -1.32 -10.03 13.25
N GLN A 26 -2.22 -10.98 13.02
CA GLN A 26 -1.90 -12.37 12.69
C GLN A 26 -2.61 -12.73 11.40
N ALA A 27 -1.91 -13.38 10.48
CA ALA A 27 -2.49 -13.90 9.25
C ALA A 27 -3.67 -14.85 9.54
N GLY A 28 -4.67 -14.81 8.69
CA GLY A 28 -5.93 -15.57 8.83
C GLY A 28 -6.88 -15.07 9.91
N LYS A 29 -6.53 -14.00 10.65
CA LYS A 29 -7.39 -13.43 11.71
C LYS A 29 -8.17 -12.23 11.18
N ALA A 30 -9.45 -12.15 11.59
CA ALA A 30 -10.30 -11.01 11.36
C ALA A 30 -10.11 -9.93 12.43
N TYR A 31 -10.09 -8.68 12.01
CA TYR A 31 -9.96 -7.51 12.85
C TYR A 31 -11.06 -6.51 12.53
N THR A 32 -11.85 -6.17 13.54
CA THR A 32 -12.92 -5.17 13.42
C THR A 32 -12.50 -3.89 14.10
N VAL A 33 -12.65 -2.78 13.40
CA VAL A 33 -12.56 -1.44 13.97
C VAL A 33 -13.95 -0.91 14.28
N LYS A 34 -14.11 -0.22 15.41
CA LYS A 34 -15.29 0.55 15.76
C LYS A 34 -14.84 1.93 16.18
N ALA A 35 -15.44 2.96 15.63
CA ALA A 35 -15.27 4.34 16.06
C ALA A 35 -16.63 4.95 16.39
N GLU A 36 -16.69 5.75 17.45
CA GLU A 36 -17.88 6.46 17.88
C GLU A 36 -17.56 7.94 18.03
N TYR A 37 -18.39 8.78 17.44
CA TYR A 37 -18.28 10.23 17.55
C TYR A 37 -19.67 10.85 17.48
N ASP A 38 -20.03 11.65 18.46
CA ASP A 38 -21.30 12.40 18.53
C ASP A 38 -22.53 11.53 18.21
N GLY A 39 -22.61 10.34 18.79
CA GLY A 39 -23.70 9.37 18.57
C GLY A 39 -23.65 8.62 17.23
N HIS A 40 -22.71 8.93 16.35
CA HIS A 40 -22.47 8.18 15.12
C HIS A 40 -21.51 7.02 15.37
N VAL A 41 -21.87 5.85 14.86
CA VAL A 41 -21.07 4.63 14.96
C VAL A 41 -20.56 4.24 13.57
N ILE A 42 -19.25 4.06 13.48
CA ILE A 42 -18.56 3.62 12.26
C ILE A 42 -17.91 2.28 12.54
N THR A 43 -18.12 1.31 11.66
CA THR A 43 -17.52 -0.03 11.79
C THR A 43 -16.96 -0.53 10.47
N SER A 44 -15.91 -1.33 10.56
CA SER A 44 -15.38 -2.09 9.43
C SER A 44 -14.63 -3.32 9.91
N SER A 45 -14.54 -4.34 9.06
CA SER A 45 -13.80 -5.57 9.35
C SER A 45 -12.89 -5.94 8.16
N THR A 46 -11.73 -6.50 8.47
CA THR A 46 -10.77 -7.02 7.50
C THR A 46 -10.17 -8.32 8.02
N VAL A 47 -9.65 -9.14 7.12
CA VAL A 47 -8.83 -10.31 7.45
C VAL A 47 -7.41 -10.04 6.96
N ILE A 48 -6.41 -10.31 7.79
CA ILE A 48 -5.00 -10.20 7.35
C ILE A 48 -4.68 -11.42 6.50
N PRO A 49 -4.33 -11.27 5.21
CA PRO A 49 -3.88 -12.39 4.39
C PRO A 49 -2.54 -12.96 4.85
N ASP A 50 -2.21 -14.16 4.39
CA ASP A 50 -0.86 -14.70 4.58
C ASP A 50 0.16 -13.83 3.87
N ARG A 51 1.30 -13.63 4.53
CA ARG A 51 2.41 -12.90 3.91
C ARG A 51 3.06 -13.74 2.82
N LYS A 52 3.61 -13.05 1.83
CA LYS A 52 4.42 -13.63 0.77
C LYS A 52 5.82 -13.07 0.86
N GLU A 53 6.84 -13.93 0.76
CA GLU A 53 8.23 -13.51 0.73
C GLU A 53 8.68 -13.26 -0.72
N LEU A 54 9.59 -12.32 -0.91
CA LEU A 54 10.28 -12.13 -2.18
C LEU A 54 11.42 -13.13 -2.30
N GLU A 55 11.63 -13.66 -3.49
CA GLU A 55 12.75 -14.55 -3.79
C GLU A 55 14.07 -13.76 -3.77
N TYR A 56 14.05 -12.54 -4.30
CA TYR A 56 15.19 -11.61 -4.31
C TYR A 56 14.75 -10.19 -4.59
N ILE A 57 15.64 -9.25 -4.31
CA ILE A 57 15.57 -7.86 -4.78
C ILE A 57 16.94 -7.46 -5.35
N ARG A 58 16.95 -6.65 -6.39
CA ARG A 58 18.16 -6.06 -6.97
C ARG A 58 17.91 -4.66 -7.50
N GLY A 59 18.92 -3.81 -7.45
CA GLY A 59 18.91 -2.52 -8.14
C GLY A 59 19.19 -2.69 -9.64
N GLU A 60 18.51 -1.91 -10.46
CA GLU A 60 18.72 -1.87 -11.91
C GLU A 60 18.80 -0.42 -12.37
N GLU A 61 19.89 -0.06 -13.02
CA GLU A 61 20.03 1.26 -13.63
C GLU A 61 19.21 1.32 -14.91
N VAL A 62 18.27 2.28 -14.99
CA VAL A 62 17.39 2.46 -16.17
C VAL A 62 17.84 3.60 -17.06
N MET A 63 18.56 4.56 -16.50
CA MET A 63 19.27 5.64 -17.20
C MET A 63 20.36 6.17 -16.26
N PRO A 64 21.37 6.92 -16.75
CA PRO A 64 22.50 7.36 -15.95
C PRO A 64 22.10 7.97 -14.60
N GLY A 65 22.51 7.33 -13.49
CA GLY A 65 22.22 7.74 -12.12
C GLY A 65 20.79 7.53 -11.65
N LYS A 66 19.91 6.89 -12.43
CA LYS A 66 18.51 6.61 -12.08
C LYS A 66 18.25 5.11 -12.04
N TYR A 67 17.73 4.67 -10.91
CA TYR A 67 17.56 3.25 -10.59
C TYR A 67 16.10 2.91 -10.32
N ARG A 68 15.74 1.67 -10.62
CA ARG A 68 14.56 1.00 -10.08
C ARG A 68 14.98 -0.24 -9.31
N ILE A 69 14.10 -0.78 -8.50
CA ILE A 69 14.30 -2.09 -7.89
C ILE A 69 13.56 -3.12 -8.73
N VAL A 70 14.18 -4.26 -8.94
CA VAL A 70 13.54 -5.45 -9.51
C VAL A 70 13.36 -6.45 -8.37
N ALA A 71 12.12 -6.83 -8.13
CA ALA A 71 11.74 -7.81 -7.13
C ALA A 71 11.31 -9.12 -7.81
N GLY A 72 11.92 -10.23 -7.41
CA GLY A 72 11.50 -11.57 -7.82
C GLY A 72 10.36 -12.06 -6.94
N LEU A 73 9.19 -12.31 -7.54
CA LEU A 73 8.01 -12.82 -6.86
C LEU A 73 7.60 -14.15 -7.49
N LYS A 74 7.50 -15.19 -6.65
CA LYS A 74 6.97 -16.49 -7.04
C LYS A 74 5.54 -16.61 -6.56
N ASP A 75 4.61 -16.65 -7.49
CA ASP A 75 3.19 -16.79 -7.17
C ASP A 75 2.76 -18.23 -6.92
N ASP A 76 1.56 -18.42 -6.34
CA ASP A 76 0.90 -19.72 -6.16
C ASP A 76 -0.29 -19.82 -7.13
N PRO A 77 -0.17 -20.53 -8.25
CA PRO A 77 -1.22 -20.57 -9.26
C PRO A 77 -2.51 -21.27 -8.80
N SER A 78 -2.51 -21.86 -7.60
CA SER A 78 -3.71 -22.52 -7.06
C SER A 78 -4.71 -21.58 -6.40
N ARG A 79 -4.35 -20.31 -6.19
CA ARG A 79 -5.18 -19.31 -5.53
C ARG A 79 -5.00 -17.94 -6.18
N LYS A 80 -5.99 -17.09 -6.01
CA LYS A 80 -5.96 -15.71 -6.50
C LYS A 80 -5.37 -14.80 -5.43
N ASP A 81 -4.20 -14.23 -5.73
CA ASP A 81 -3.47 -13.35 -4.85
C ASP A 81 -3.36 -11.92 -5.41
N TYR A 82 -3.26 -10.97 -4.51
CA TYR A 82 -3.10 -9.55 -4.84
C TYR A 82 -1.96 -8.98 -4.01
N TYR A 83 -1.13 -8.16 -4.63
CA TYR A 83 0.08 -7.65 -4.02
C TYR A 83 0.20 -6.15 -4.16
N LYS A 84 0.79 -5.51 -3.16
CA LYS A 84 1.14 -4.09 -3.17
C LYS A 84 2.54 -3.88 -2.64
N PHE A 85 3.34 -3.16 -3.40
CA PHE A 85 4.67 -2.75 -2.99
C PHE A 85 4.63 -1.39 -2.30
N PHE A 86 5.34 -1.31 -1.19
CA PHE A 86 5.65 -0.07 -0.51
C PHE A 86 7.17 0.05 -0.39
N VAL A 87 7.66 1.27 -0.44
CA VAL A 87 9.09 1.57 -0.40
C VAL A 87 9.39 2.67 0.60
N ARG A 88 10.59 2.67 1.14
CA ARG A 88 11.10 3.72 2.01
C ARG A 88 12.59 3.90 1.74
N ARG A 89 13.01 5.12 1.41
CA ARG A 89 14.44 5.47 1.35
C ARG A 89 14.93 5.76 2.77
N VAL A 90 15.87 4.96 3.23
CA VAL A 90 16.44 5.07 4.59
C VAL A 90 17.14 6.41 4.73
N GLY A 91 16.80 7.16 5.78
CA GLY A 91 17.37 8.49 6.03
C GLY A 91 16.72 9.65 5.23
N LYS A 92 15.93 9.35 4.19
CA LYS A 92 15.21 10.36 3.39
C LYS A 92 13.71 10.37 3.67
N ASP A 93 13.10 9.19 3.82
CA ASP A 93 11.65 9.07 4.02
C ASP A 93 11.30 8.73 5.47
N SER A 94 10.31 9.42 6.05
CA SER A 94 9.87 9.19 7.44
C SER A 94 8.97 7.96 7.60
N THR A 95 8.36 7.48 6.51
CA THR A 95 7.45 6.32 6.49
C THR A 95 7.52 5.61 5.15
N TYR A 96 6.95 4.40 5.10
CA TYR A 96 6.74 3.71 3.84
C TYR A 96 5.72 4.46 2.97
N MET A 97 6.01 4.59 1.71
CA MET A 97 5.14 5.16 0.69
C MET A 97 4.69 4.08 -0.30
N SER A 98 3.50 4.24 -0.86
CA SER A 98 3.04 3.40 -1.96
C SER A 98 4.00 3.54 -3.14
N SER A 99 4.60 2.43 -3.60
CA SER A 99 5.39 2.42 -4.82
C SER A 99 4.53 2.85 -6.01
N PHE A 100 5.09 3.66 -6.90
CA PHE A 100 4.43 3.98 -8.16
C PHE A 100 4.27 2.72 -9.01
N LEU A 101 3.07 2.47 -9.52
CA LEU A 101 2.69 1.23 -10.23
C LEU A 101 2.98 -0.06 -9.43
N GLY A 102 2.98 0.03 -8.11
CA GLY A 102 3.32 -1.09 -7.24
C GLY A 102 2.16 -2.03 -6.92
N LEU A 103 1.02 -1.91 -7.59
CA LEU A 103 -0.13 -2.80 -7.43
C LEU A 103 -0.06 -3.92 -8.47
N VAL A 104 -0.07 -5.17 -8.00
CA VAL A 104 0.08 -6.36 -8.86
C VAL A 104 -1.00 -7.38 -8.50
N ASN A 105 -1.63 -7.98 -9.48
CA ASN A 105 -2.47 -9.16 -9.32
C ASN A 105 -1.78 -10.37 -9.96
N ASP A 106 -2.20 -11.57 -9.57
CA ASP A 106 -1.63 -12.82 -10.06
C ASP A 106 -1.91 -13.07 -11.55
N GLU A 107 -2.92 -12.42 -12.15
CA GLU A 107 -3.24 -12.57 -13.57
C GLU A 107 -2.09 -12.11 -14.50
N VAL A 108 -1.18 -11.27 -13.99
CA VAL A 108 -0.01 -10.80 -14.74
C VAL A 108 1.27 -11.59 -14.40
N LEU A 109 1.20 -12.51 -13.44
CA LEU A 109 2.31 -13.33 -13.03
C LEU A 109 2.32 -14.65 -13.82
N GLY A 110 3.50 -15.09 -14.22
CA GLY A 110 3.67 -16.37 -14.93
C GLY A 110 3.99 -17.52 -14.01
N ASP A 111 4.04 -18.72 -14.58
CA ASP A 111 4.54 -19.90 -13.88
C ASP A 111 6.02 -19.70 -13.49
N GLY A 112 6.34 -19.69 -12.21
CA GLY A 112 7.69 -19.50 -11.71
C GLY A 112 7.93 -18.17 -11.01
N VAL A 113 9.16 -17.64 -11.12
CA VAL A 113 9.51 -16.34 -10.54
C VAL A 113 9.30 -15.24 -11.56
N SER A 114 8.38 -14.33 -11.28
CA SER A 114 8.13 -13.14 -12.09
C SER A 114 8.94 -11.95 -11.58
N GLU A 115 9.53 -11.18 -12.49
CA GLU A 115 10.26 -9.95 -12.14
C GLU A 115 9.32 -8.74 -12.17
N ILE A 116 9.18 -8.08 -11.02
CA ILE A 116 8.34 -6.91 -10.85
C ILE A 116 9.21 -5.67 -10.68
N ALA A 117 8.97 -4.66 -11.52
CA ALA A 117 9.62 -3.36 -11.37
C ALA A 117 8.99 -2.59 -10.22
N VAL A 118 9.81 -2.22 -9.24
CA VAL A 118 9.41 -1.43 -8.07
C VAL A 118 10.07 -0.06 -8.16
N TYR A 119 9.22 0.96 -8.17
CA TYR A 119 9.63 2.35 -8.31
C TYR A 119 9.54 3.09 -6.99
N ASN A 120 10.12 4.28 -6.94
CA ASN A 120 10.01 5.16 -5.79
C ASN A 120 8.54 5.49 -5.48
N GLY A 121 8.26 5.74 -4.22
CA GLY A 121 6.93 6.10 -3.76
C GLY A 121 6.56 7.52 -4.17
N MET A 122 5.25 7.74 -4.35
CA MET A 122 4.72 9.07 -4.62
C MET A 122 4.30 9.74 -3.33
N SER A 123 4.84 10.92 -3.07
CA SER A 123 4.38 11.77 -1.99
C SER A 123 3.27 12.71 -2.48
N VAL A 124 2.17 12.78 -1.74
CA VAL A 124 1.12 13.79 -2.01
C VAL A 124 1.58 15.22 -1.74
N ARG A 125 2.74 15.39 -1.08
CA ARG A 125 3.33 16.69 -0.76
C ARG A 125 4.31 17.19 -1.82
N GLU A 126 4.76 16.30 -2.71
CA GLU A 126 5.72 16.63 -3.76
C GLU A 126 4.96 16.82 -5.09
N ASN A 127 5.18 17.96 -5.74
CA ASN A 127 4.56 18.27 -7.02
C ASN A 127 5.23 17.55 -8.20
N GLU A 128 6.45 17.03 -7.99
CA GLU A 128 7.21 16.35 -9.02
C GLU A 128 7.16 14.84 -8.85
N LEU A 129 6.91 14.13 -9.94
CA LEU A 129 6.96 12.69 -10.00
C LEU A 129 8.42 12.25 -10.16
N ASN A 130 9.08 11.93 -9.05
CA ASN A 130 10.37 11.24 -9.10
C ASN A 130 10.16 9.74 -8.86
N GLN A 131 9.91 9.01 -9.94
CA GLN A 131 9.64 7.56 -9.88
C GLN A 131 10.90 6.70 -9.72
N TYR A 132 12.09 7.28 -9.82
CA TYR A 132 13.35 6.55 -9.75
C TYR A 132 14.08 6.79 -8.42
N PHE A 133 14.90 5.85 -8.06
CA PHE A 133 15.87 5.98 -6.96
C PHE A 133 17.18 6.55 -7.50
N GLU A 134 17.98 7.13 -6.62
CA GLU A 134 19.34 7.59 -6.90
C GLU A 134 20.35 6.49 -6.56
N ALA A 135 21.57 6.62 -7.08
CA ALA A 135 22.64 5.61 -6.91
C ALA A 135 23.02 5.34 -5.45
N ASP A 136 22.85 6.33 -4.57
CA ASP A 136 23.20 6.27 -3.14
C ASP A 136 21.99 5.96 -2.22
N ASP A 137 20.81 5.75 -2.79
CA ASP A 137 19.65 5.41 -2.00
C ASP A 137 19.77 4.00 -1.40
N ILE A 138 19.55 3.92 -0.10
CA ILE A 138 19.30 2.66 0.60
C ILE A 138 17.78 2.52 0.72
N VAL A 139 17.23 1.47 0.13
CA VAL A 139 15.79 1.33 -0.01
C VAL A 139 15.28 0.09 0.73
N ASP A 140 14.37 0.30 1.66
CA ASP A 140 13.53 -0.77 2.22
C ASP A 140 12.36 -1.03 1.29
N VAL A 141 12.17 -2.27 0.90
CA VAL A 141 11.02 -2.74 0.12
C VAL A 141 10.13 -3.57 1.01
N ARG A 142 8.84 -3.27 0.99
CA ARG A 142 7.81 -4.06 1.66
C ARG A 142 6.83 -4.60 0.64
N LEU A 143 6.70 -5.92 0.58
CA LEU A 143 5.62 -6.59 -0.13
C LEU A 143 4.45 -6.80 0.82
N SER A 144 3.24 -6.45 0.41
CA SER A 144 2.01 -6.69 1.17
C SER A 144 1.04 -7.50 0.33
N THR A 145 0.62 -8.65 0.85
CA THR A 145 -0.51 -9.40 0.30
C THR A 145 -1.79 -8.74 0.73
N LEU A 146 -2.72 -8.58 -0.19
CA LEU A 146 -3.99 -7.90 -0.03
C LEU A 146 -5.16 -8.88 -0.18
N ASP A 147 -6.29 -8.57 0.45
CA ASP A 147 -7.57 -9.13 0.04
C ASP A 147 -8.11 -8.40 -1.20
N GLU A 148 -9.12 -8.96 -1.85
CA GLU A 148 -9.72 -8.39 -3.06
C GLU A 148 -10.29 -6.97 -2.84
N ALA A 149 -10.86 -6.71 -1.67
CA ALA A 149 -11.41 -5.40 -1.34
C ALA A 149 -10.30 -4.34 -1.25
N SER A 150 -9.16 -4.71 -0.63
CA SER A 150 -7.97 -3.87 -0.54
C SER A 150 -7.36 -3.61 -1.92
N TRP A 151 -7.31 -4.63 -2.77
CA TRP A 151 -6.82 -4.46 -4.13
C TRP A 151 -7.70 -3.50 -4.94
N LYS A 152 -9.02 -3.62 -4.86
CA LYS A 152 -9.95 -2.70 -5.52
C LYS A 152 -9.79 -1.26 -5.03
N TYR A 153 -9.64 -1.07 -3.70
CA TYR A 153 -9.38 0.25 -3.14
C TYR A 153 -8.11 0.88 -3.73
N TRP A 154 -7.00 0.14 -3.74
CA TRP A 154 -5.74 0.64 -4.29
C TRP A 154 -5.79 0.87 -5.79
N SER A 155 -6.51 0.03 -6.54
CA SER A 155 -6.75 0.21 -7.97
C SER A 155 -7.50 1.50 -8.26
N ASP A 156 -8.63 1.74 -7.56
CA ASP A 156 -9.41 2.98 -7.67
C ASP A 156 -8.55 4.20 -7.29
N PHE A 157 -7.73 4.08 -6.24
CA PHE A 157 -6.87 5.15 -5.77
C PHE A 157 -5.78 5.51 -6.80
N GLU A 158 -5.10 4.52 -7.38
CA GLU A 158 -4.08 4.75 -8.42
C GLU A 158 -4.70 5.33 -9.70
N GLU A 159 -5.88 4.86 -10.09
CA GLU A 159 -6.63 5.41 -11.22
C GLU A 159 -6.96 6.89 -10.99
N ILE A 160 -7.54 7.23 -9.85
CA ILE A 160 -7.86 8.62 -9.49
C ILE A 160 -6.60 9.49 -9.47
N GLN A 161 -5.51 9.02 -8.91
CA GLN A 161 -4.25 9.78 -8.91
C GLN A 161 -3.71 10.02 -10.31
N SER A 162 -3.82 9.04 -11.21
CA SER A 162 -3.38 9.19 -12.60
C SER A 162 -4.25 10.18 -13.37
N LEU A 163 -5.58 10.10 -13.20
CA LEU A 163 -6.54 10.99 -13.85
C LEU A 163 -6.52 12.41 -13.30
N ALA A 164 -6.32 12.59 -11.98
CA ALA A 164 -6.27 13.92 -11.34
C ALA A 164 -5.12 14.80 -11.87
N ARG A 165 -4.12 14.22 -12.52
CA ARG A 165 -3.02 14.94 -13.20
C ARG A 165 -3.39 15.42 -14.60
N ASN A 166 -4.51 14.95 -15.15
CA ASN A 166 -4.97 15.36 -16.47
C ASN A 166 -6.22 16.25 -16.36
N PRO A 167 -6.11 17.57 -16.63
CA PRO A 167 -7.22 18.51 -16.46
C PRO A 167 -8.38 18.27 -17.44
N PHE A 168 -8.18 17.42 -18.45
CA PHE A 168 -9.20 17.11 -19.45
C PHE A 168 -10.06 15.88 -19.10
N PHE A 169 -9.69 15.14 -18.07
CA PHE A 169 -10.47 13.99 -17.63
C PHE A 169 -11.02 14.24 -16.23
N PRO A 170 -12.33 14.51 -16.11
CA PRO A 170 -12.95 14.65 -14.80
C PRO A 170 -12.91 13.29 -14.07
N VAL A 171 -12.42 13.29 -12.84
CA VAL A 171 -12.48 12.12 -11.96
C VAL A 171 -13.94 11.92 -11.56
N SER A 172 -14.59 10.91 -12.14
CA SER A 172 -16.00 10.59 -11.87
C SER A 172 -16.18 9.45 -10.86
N ASN A 173 -15.14 8.72 -10.57
CA ASN A 173 -15.22 7.56 -9.69
C ASN A 173 -14.89 7.95 -8.25
N ALA A 174 -15.76 7.58 -7.32
CA ALA A 174 -15.46 7.66 -5.89
C ALA A 174 -14.80 6.36 -5.45
N ILE A 175 -13.72 6.46 -4.66
CA ILE A 175 -13.10 5.30 -4.01
C ILE A 175 -14.15 4.61 -3.15
N LYS A 176 -14.33 3.31 -3.34
CA LYS A 176 -15.30 2.52 -2.58
C LYS A 176 -14.87 2.40 -1.12
N SER A 177 -15.76 2.80 -0.23
CA SER A 177 -15.62 2.60 1.21
C SER A 177 -15.94 1.16 1.59
N ASN A 178 -15.16 0.56 2.50
CA ASN A 178 -15.53 -0.69 3.18
C ASN A 178 -16.00 -0.45 4.63
N VAL A 179 -16.36 0.80 4.93
CA VAL A 179 -16.81 1.24 6.25
C VAL A 179 -18.32 1.42 6.24
N THR A 180 -18.99 0.89 7.27
CA THR A 180 -20.41 1.10 7.52
C THR A 180 -20.60 2.28 8.47
N GLY A 181 -21.55 3.16 8.17
CA GLY A 181 -21.85 4.35 8.99
C GLY A 181 -20.96 5.56 8.70
N GLY A 182 -20.10 5.49 7.68
CA GLY A 182 -19.20 6.59 7.30
C GLY A 182 -18.45 6.30 6.01
N LEU A 183 -17.46 7.12 5.72
CA LEU A 183 -16.53 6.93 4.61
C LEU A 183 -15.14 6.62 5.13
N GLY A 184 -14.48 5.65 4.53
CA GLY A 184 -13.13 5.25 4.90
C GLY A 184 -12.76 3.89 4.39
N TYR A 185 -11.56 3.47 4.77
CA TYR A 185 -11.04 2.18 4.39
C TYR A 185 -10.26 1.55 5.56
N TRP A 186 -10.60 0.30 5.89
CA TRP A 186 -9.94 -0.50 6.90
C TRP A 186 -9.39 -1.77 6.28
N ALA A 187 -8.08 -1.99 6.37
CA ALA A 187 -7.41 -3.11 5.73
C ALA A 187 -6.39 -3.78 6.63
N GLY A 188 -6.29 -5.09 6.47
CA GLY A 188 -5.21 -5.91 7.00
C GLY A 188 -4.26 -6.33 5.89
N TYR A 189 -2.95 -6.18 6.10
CA TYR A 189 -1.91 -6.56 5.14
C TYR A 189 -1.04 -7.67 5.70
N GLY A 190 -0.82 -8.73 4.91
CA GLY A 190 0.22 -9.71 5.16
C GLY A 190 1.53 -9.20 4.59
N SER A 191 2.38 -8.57 5.43
CA SER A 191 3.58 -7.89 4.94
C SER A 191 4.88 -8.66 5.26
N SER A 192 5.82 -8.64 4.33
CA SER A 192 7.20 -9.10 4.43
C SER A 192 8.18 -8.00 4.04
#